data_674e5453725c6696eec03f5960c6e4fb
#
_entry.id   674e5453725c6696eec03f5960c6e4fb
#
_cell.length_a   1.000
_cell.length_b   1.000
_cell.length_c   1.000
_cell.angle_alpha   90.00
_cell.angle_beta   90.00
_cell.angle_gamma   90.00
#
_symmetry.space_group_name_H-M   'P 1'
#
loop_
_entity.id
_entity.type
_entity.pdbx_description
1 polymer ?
#
loop_
_entity_poly.entity_id
_entity_poly.type
_entity_poly.pdbx_seq_one_letter_code
_entity_poly.pdbx_strand_id
1 'polypeptide(L)'
;VNVAEESRIVLSDENGYFSLKNVRASDEICISSVGYKNAQVAVDFNEGFKIELESDLDEYLHTTPIAFGRKAKKLVTESTSVVTGEELQKHPITVLQNAFTSTVTGMETYEWSSEPGWTETAMYIRGIRTMNTGARAPLVIVDNMERDLSFLDAFPIENITILKDAAATAIYGMRGANGAILVTTKRGSAGKTNIHFTQEVGFQMLSNKMENQNSYNMALTRNRVKYLDGQDPMYTDEQIEMYRRV
;
A
#
# COMPACT_ATOMS: atom_id res chain seq x y z
N VAL A 1 -15.69 32.52 15.36
CA VAL A 1 -14.88 32.71 16.57
C VAL A 1 -15.72 32.34 17.79
N ASN A 2 -15.27 31.46 18.62
CA ASN A 2 -15.98 30.97 19.81
C ASN A 2 -15.06 31.11 21.04
N VAL A 3 -15.62 31.49 22.21
CA VAL A 3 -14.92 31.53 23.48
C VAL A 3 -15.23 30.26 24.26
N ALA A 4 -14.21 29.56 24.73
CA ALA A 4 -14.30 28.15 25.18
C ALA A 4 -15.20 27.95 26.44
N GLU A 5 -15.41 28.96 27.30
CA GLU A 5 -16.22 28.81 28.51
C GLU A 5 -17.66 29.37 28.42
N GLU A 6 -17.95 30.27 27.50
CA GLU A 6 -19.30 30.75 27.21
C GLU A 6 -19.48 30.67 25.69
N SER A 7 -20.46 29.89 25.24
CA SER A 7 -20.76 29.67 23.80
C SER A 7 -21.14 30.97 23.06
N ARG A 8 -20.22 31.90 22.97
CA ARG A 8 -20.36 33.15 22.20
C ARG A 8 -19.72 32.98 20.86
N ILE A 9 -20.50 32.98 19.81
CA ILE A 9 -20.07 32.91 18.44
C ILE A 9 -20.18 34.25 17.78
N VAL A 10 -19.09 34.76 17.22
CA VAL A 10 -19.06 35.98 16.43
C VAL A 10 -18.52 35.67 15.05
N LEU A 11 -19.14 36.17 14.00
CA LEU A 11 -18.69 36.07 12.63
C LEU A 11 -17.78 37.27 12.30
N SER A 12 -16.72 37.02 11.54
CA SER A 12 -15.93 38.10 10.95
C SER A 12 -16.64 38.74 9.79
N ASP A 13 -16.33 40.01 9.52
CA ASP A 13 -16.78 40.72 8.34
C ASP A 13 -16.03 40.29 7.06
N GLU A 14 -16.37 40.92 5.93
CA GLU A 14 -15.76 40.65 4.62
C GLU A 14 -14.22 40.94 4.59
N ASN A 15 -13.73 41.78 5.52
CA ASN A 15 -12.31 42.13 5.64
C ASN A 15 -11.58 41.32 6.72
N GLY A 16 -12.29 40.37 7.35
CA GLY A 16 -11.73 39.51 8.39
C GLY A 16 -11.73 40.13 9.80
N TYR A 17 -12.33 41.32 9.99
CA TYR A 17 -12.43 41.94 11.30
C TYR A 17 -13.56 41.30 12.15
N PHE A 18 -13.28 41.09 13.41
CA PHE A 18 -14.24 40.62 14.40
C PHE A 18 -14.10 41.43 15.69
N SER A 19 -15.18 41.54 16.45
CA SER A 19 -15.17 42.22 17.74
C SER A 19 -15.83 41.34 18.79
N LEU A 20 -15.11 41.01 19.83
CA LEU A 20 -15.58 40.27 21.00
C LEU A 20 -15.65 41.23 22.20
N LYS A 21 -16.82 41.29 22.87
CA LYS A 21 -17.01 42.08 24.09
C LYS A 21 -16.95 41.20 25.31
N ASN A 22 -16.44 41.75 26.42
CA ASN A 22 -16.37 41.08 27.75
C ASN A 22 -15.51 39.81 27.74
N VAL A 23 -14.33 39.84 27.14
CA VAL A 23 -13.33 38.77 27.13
C VAL A 23 -12.34 39.00 28.25
N ARG A 24 -11.93 37.95 28.96
CA ARG A 24 -10.93 37.96 30.02
C ARG A 24 -9.56 37.59 29.48
N ALA A 25 -8.49 38.03 30.12
CA ALA A 25 -7.13 37.68 29.72
C ALA A 25 -6.78 36.18 29.83
N SER A 26 -7.64 35.41 30.52
CA SER A 26 -7.50 33.96 30.67
C SER A 26 -8.30 33.16 29.62
N ASP A 27 -9.12 33.86 28.81
CA ASP A 27 -10.00 33.17 27.87
C ASP A 27 -9.24 32.72 26.64
N GLU A 28 -9.60 31.58 26.11
CA GLU A 28 -9.09 31.08 24.83
C GLU A 28 -10.10 31.33 23.72
N ILE A 29 -9.65 31.94 22.64
CA ILE A 29 -10.47 32.18 21.45
C ILE A 29 -10.20 31.05 20.46
N CYS A 30 -11.24 30.31 20.12
CA CYS A 30 -11.22 29.32 19.08
C CYS A 30 -11.73 29.91 17.77
N ILE A 31 -10.89 29.88 16.74
CA ILE A 31 -11.21 30.43 15.42
C ILE A 31 -11.30 29.28 14.43
N SER A 32 -12.40 29.20 13.71
CA SER A 32 -12.61 28.22 12.66
C SER A 32 -13.07 28.90 11.39
N SER A 33 -12.53 28.46 10.27
CA SER A 33 -12.93 28.90 8.94
C SER A 33 -12.88 27.73 7.97
N VAL A 34 -13.74 27.73 6.98
CA VAL A 34 -13.77 26.68 5.97
C VAL A 34 -12.47 26.72 5.16
N GLY A 35 -11.72 25.62 5.11
CA GLY A 35 -10.44 25.50 4.40
C GLY A 35 -9.21 25.94 5.22
N TYR A 36 -9.38 26.18 6.52
CA TYR A 36 -8.30 26.53 7.44
C TYR A 36 -8.32 25.64 8.68
N LYS A 37 -7.15 25.38 9.26
CA LYS A 37 -7.04 24.68 10.54
C LYS A 37 -7.62 25.53 11.66
N ASN A 38 -8.31 24.88 12.59
CA ASN A 38 -8.81 25.58 13.77
C ASN A 38 -7.63 26.10 14.60
N ALA A 39 -7.62 27.39 14.89
CA ALA A 39 -6.62 28.01 15.73
C ALA A 39 -7.21 28.33 17.11
N GLN A 40 -6.47 28.00 18.17
CA GLN A 40 -6.77 28.37 19.54
C GLN A 40 -5.70 29.39 19.99
N VAL A 41 -6.15 30.56 20.39
CA VAL A 41 -5.25 31.66 20.78
C VAL A 41 -5.71 32.24 22.10
N ALA A 42 -4.76 32.36 23.05
CA ALA A 42 -5.03 33.06 24.31
C ALA A 42 -5.15 34.56 24.06
N VAL A 43 -6.03 35.22 24.81
CA VAL A 43 -6.27 36.65 24.67
C VAL A 43 -5.12 37.44 25.29
N ASP A 44 -4.45 38.27 24.46
CA ASP A 44 -3.50 39.28 24.94
C ASP A 44 -4.03 40.67 24.55
N PHE A 45 -4.15 41.56 25.55
CA PHE A 45 -4.70 42.90 25.36
C PHE A 45 -3.64 43.96 25.00
N ASN A 46 -2.37 43.55 24.94
CA ASN A 46 -1.27 44.53 24.78
C ASN A 46 -1.01 44.92 23.32
N GLU A 47 -1.46 44.18 22.35
CA GLU A 47 -1.29 44.49 20.92
C GLU A 47 -2.55 44.17 20.10
N GLY A 48 -2.68 44.84 18.95
CA GLY A 48 -3.77 44.55 18.01
C GLY A 48 -3.71 43.07 17.58
N PHE A 49 -4.80 42.36 17.79
CA PHE A 49 -4.91 40.92 17.55
C PHE A 49 -4.94 40.65 16.05
N LYS A 50 -3.86 40.18 15.48
CA LYS A 50 -3.81 39.66 14.11
C LYS A 50 -3.55 38.17 14.18
N ILE A 51 -4.50 37.37 13.73
CA ILE A 51 -4.36 35.92 13.71
C ILE A 51 -4.29 35.47 12.27
N GLU A 52 -3.20 34.82 11.90
CA GLU A 52 -3.04 34.20 10.60
C GLU A 52 -3.45 32.73 10.74
N LEU A 53 -4.47 32.34 9.96
CA LEU A 53 -4.91 30.95 9.93
C LEU A 53 -4.06 30.18 8.94
N GLU A 54 -3.54 29.02 9.39
CA GLU A 54 -2.91 28.06 8.50
C GLU A 54 -3.96 27.42 7.59
N SER A 55 -3.68 27.46 6.30
CA SER A 55 -4.54 26.82 5.32
C SER A 55 -4.59 25.30 5.58
N ASP A 56 -5.80 24.77 5.69
CA ASP A 56 -6.05 23.31 5.73
C ASP A 56 -6.10 22.74 4.29
N LEU A 57 -5.54 23.49 3.34
CA LEU A 57 -5.48 23.08 1.95
C LEU A 57 -4.74 21.76 1.77
N ASP A 58 -3.78 21.45 2.61
CA ASP A 58 -3.05 20.18 2.54
C ASP A 58 -3.98 18.98 2.78
N GLU A 59 -4.96 19.08 3.67
CA GLU A 59 -5.97 18.03 3.86
C GLU A 59 -6.99 17.99 2.70
N TYR A 60 -7.31 19.13 2.09
CA TYR A 60 -8.16 19.21 0.90
C TYR A 60 -7.41 18.83 -0.39
N LEU A 61 -6.12 19.10 -0.47
CA LEU A 61 -5.26 18.81 -1.61
C LEU A 61 -4.67 17.40 -1.60
N HIS A 62 -4.92 16.58 -0.57
CA HIS A 62 -4.64 15.16 -0.65
C HIS A 62 -5.47 14.56 -1.78
N THR A 63 -4.87 14.57 -2.96
CA THR A 63 -5.48 13.99 -4.14
C THR A 63 -5.07 12.54 -4.25
N THR A 64 -6.06 11.68 -4.43
CA THR A 64 -5.81 10.27 -4.78
C THR A 64 -5.69 10.17 -6.29
N PRO A 65 -4.62 9.58 -6.80
CA PRO A 65 -4.56 9.23 -8.21
C PRO A 65 -5.70 8.27 -8.53
N ILE A 66 -6.43 8.58 -9.59
CA ILE A 66 -7.47 7.75 -10.18
C ILE A 66 -7.10 7.48 -11.64
N ALA A 67 -7.83 6.61 -12.29
CA ALA A 67 -7.65 6.38 -13.72
C ALA A 67 -7.63 7.71 -14.49
N PHE A 68 -6.52 8.01 -15.15
CA PHE A 68 -6.28 9.21 -15.98
C PHE A 68 -6.42 10.57 -15.28
N GLY A 69 -6.24 10.62 -13.95
CA GLY A 69 -6.30 11.91 -13.26
C GLY A 69 -6.05 11.82 -11.77
N ARG A 70 -6.36 12.90 -11.09
CA ARG A 70 -6.32 13.00 -9.63
C ARG A 70 -7.64 13.56 -9.14
N LYS A 71 -8.15 13.00 -8.04
CA LYS A 71 -9.39 13.42 -7.40
C LYS A 71 -9.15 13.70 -5.92
N ALA A 72 -9.72 14.75 -5.38
CA ALA A 72 -9.60 15.04 -3.96
C ALA A 72 -10.10 13.85 -3.13
N LYS A 73 -9.34 13.42 -2.13
CA LYS A 73 -9.63 12.23 -1.31
C LYS A 73 -11.06 12.21 -0.76
N LYS A 74 -11.59 13.36 -0.38
CA LYS A 74 -12.99 13.50 0.11
C LYS A 74 -14.06 13.22 -0.96
N LEU A 75 -13.70 13.32 -2.24
CA LEU A 75 -14.61 13.08 -3.37
C LEU A 75 -14.45 11.68 -3.98
N VAL A 76 -13.49 10.90 -3.49
CA VAL A 76 -13.27 9.51 -3.94
C VAL A 76 -14.31 8.64 -3.24
N THR A 77 -15.28 8.17 -4.01
CA THR A 77 -16.31 7.23 -3.56
C THR A 77 -15.91 5.80 -3.84
N GLU A 78 -14.92 5.62 -4.70
CA GLU A 78 -14.37 4.36 -5.13
C GLU A 78 -13.45 3.76 -4.05
N SER A 79 -13.43 2.44 -3.94
CA SER A 79 -12.54 1.74 -3.02
C SER A 79 -11.12 1.70 -3.57
N THR A 80 -10.27 2.55 -3.04
CA THR A 80 -8.86 2.66 -3.42
C THR A 80 -7.95 2.53 -2.21
N SER A 81 -6.71 2.10 -2.41
CA SER A 81 -5.63 2.22 -1.43
C SER A 81 -4.42 2.86 -2.09
N VAL A 82 -3.78 3.75 -1.39
CA VAL A 82 -2.57 4.43 -1.86
C VAL A 82 -1.41 4.07 -0.93
N VAL A 83 -0.29 3.68 -1.52
CA VAL A 83 0.98 3.41 -0.84
C VAL A 83 2.00 4.38 -1.40
N THR A 84 2.73 5.07 -0.54
CA THR A 84 3.76 6.02 -0.95
C THR A 84 5.08 5.31 -1.28
N GLY A 85 5.89 5.89 -2.17
CA GLY A 85 7.21 5.35 -2.48
C GLY A 85 8.13 5.28 -1.26
N GLU A 86 7.99 6.21 -0.30
CA GLU A 86 8.73 6.18 0.95
C GLU A 86 8.36 4.98 1.83
N GLU A 87 7.09 4.60 1.84
CA GLU A 87 6.62 3.43 2.57
C GLU A 87 7.15 2.13 1.97
N LEU A 88 7.21 2.04 0.64
CA LEU A 88 7.80 0.92 -0.07
C LEU A 88 9.30 0.76 0.22
N GLN A 89 10.04 1.87 0.35
CA GLN A 89 11.48 1.87 0.60
C GLN A 89 11.87 1.53 2.04
N LYS A 90 10.92 1.48 2.99
CA LYS A 90 11.22 1.10 4.39
C LYS A 90 11.69 -0.34 4.55
N HIS A 91 11.37 -1.18 3.59
CA HIS A 91 11.74 -2.59 3.61
C HIS A 91 12.69 -2.88 2.45
N PRO A 92 13.80 -3.59 2.68
CA PRO A 92 14.66 -4.05 1.60
C PRO A 92 13.90 -5.07 0.76
N ILE A 93 13.57 -4.71 -0.46
CA ILE A 93 12.73 -5.50 -1.35
C ILE A 93 13.56 -5.92 -2.56
N THR A 94 13.66 -7.20 -2.80
CA THR A 94 14.29 -7.72 -4.03
C THR A 94 13.33 -7.66 -5.20
N VAL A 95 12.02 -7.81 -4.93
CA VAL A 95 10.96 -7.82 -5.94
C VAL A 95 9.83 -6.93 -5.44
N LEU A 96 9.42 -5.95 -6.24
CA LEU A 96 8.43 -4.94 -5.85
C LEU A 96 7.09 -5.55 -5.40
N GLN A 97 6.68 -6.68 -6.01
CA GLN A 97 5.45 -7.37 -5.64
C GLN A 97 5.44 -7.81 -4.17
N ASN A 98 6.58 -8.14 -3.59
CA ASN A 98 6.69 -8.57 -2.19
C ASN A 98 6.45 -7.41 -1.21
N ALA A 99 6.65 -6.16 -1.64
CA ALA A 99 6.33 -4.98 -0.85
C ALA A 99 4.85 -4.87 -0.51
N PHE A 100 3.99 -5.42 -1.34
CA PHE A 100 2.53 -5.35 -1.12
C PHE A 100 2.05 -6.33 -0.06
N THR A 101 2.86 -7.32 0.30
CA THR A 101 2.54 -8.28 1.36
C THR A 101 2.35 -7.51 2.66
N SER A 102 1.16 -7.59 3.23
CA SER A 102 0.77 -6.91 4.48
C SER A 102 0.69 -5.36 4.45
N THR A 103 1.10 -4.71 3.36
CA THR A 103 1.05 -3.23 3.26
C THR A 103 -0.30 -2.75 2.73
N VAL A 104 -0.91 -3.51 1.83
CA VAL A 104 -2.14 -3.11 1.13
C VAL A 104 -3.34 -3.94 1.59
N THR A 105 -4.32 -3.28 2.19
CA THR A 105 -5.57 -3.95 2.58
C THR A 105 -6.37 -4.42 1.37
N GLY A 106 -6.82 -5.69 1.37
CA GLY A 106 -7.61 -6.28 0.30
C GLY A 106 -6.81 -6.67 -0.95
N MET A 107 -5.50 -6.75 -0.82
CA MET A 107 -4.60 -7.36 -1.79
C MET A 107 -4.00 -8.62 -1.17
N GLU A 108 -4.04 -9.70 -1.91
CA GLU A 108 -3.45 -10.98 -1.55
C GLU A 108 -2.23 -11.21 -2.44
N THR A 109 -1.11 -11.52 -1.83
CA THR A 109 0.11 -11.89 -2.52
C THR A 109 0.44 -13.33 -2.21
N TYR A 110 0.79 -14.08 -3.22
CA TYR A 110 1.15 -15.48 -3.09
C TYR A 110 2.52 -15.72 -3.75
N GLU A 111 3.49 -16.05 -2.93
CA GLU A 111 4.84 -16.37 -3.37
C GLU A 111 4.95 -17.88 -3.64
N TRP A 112 5.26 -18.26 -4.88
CA TRP A 112 5.34 -19.66 -5.28
C TRP A 112 6.63 -20.34 -4.84
N SER A 113 7.72 -19.56 -4.76
CA SER A 113 9.02 -20.04 -4.33
C SER A 113 9.72 -19.00 -3.49
N SER A 114 10.31 -19.46 -2.39
CA SER A 114 11.16 -18.61 -1.53
C SER A 114 12.65 -18.84 -1.82
N GLU A 115 12.98 -19.41 -2.97
CA GLU A 115 14.37 -19.60 -3.37
C GLU A 115 15.03 -18.25 -3.68
N PRO A 116 16.21 -17.98 -3.11
CA PRO A 116 16.96 -16.77 -3.43
C PRO A 116 17.19 -16.61 -4.93
N GLY A 117 16.76 -15.47 -5.49
CA GLY A 117 16.86 -15.17 -6.91
C GLY A 117 15.76 -15.76 -7.81
N TRP A 118 14.87 -16.59 -7.29
CA TRP A 118 13.72 -17.13 -8.01
C TRP A 118 12.41 -16.84 -7.25
N THR A 119 12.07 -15.57 -7.20
CA THR A 119 10.87 -15.13 -6.49
C THR A 119 9.80 -14.75 -7.51
N GLU A 120 8.81 -15.60 -7.69
CA GLU A 120 7.63 -15.32 -8.49
C GLU A 120 6.46 -15.09 -7.54
N THR A 121 5.92 -13.88 -7.54
CA THR A 121 4.81 -13.49 -6.67
C THR A 121 3.56 -13.21 -7.49
N ALA A 122 2.54 -14.01 -7.28
CA ALA A 122 1.21 -13.75 -7.82
C ALA A 122 0.47 -12.75 -6.91
N MET A 123 -0.30 -11.85 -7.53
CA MET A 123 -1.07 -10.83 -6.84
C MET A 123 -2.55 -10.93 -7.21
N TYR A 124 -3.42 -10.81 -6.20
CA TYR A 124 -4.87 -10.82 -6.40
C TYR A 124 -5.50 -9.68 -5.60
N ILE A 125 -6.43 -8.97 -6.20
CA ILE A 125 -7.19 -7.92 -5.53
C ILE A 125 -8.56 -8.47 -5.16
N ARG A 126 -8.83 -8.61 -3.85
CA ARG A 126 -10.06 -9.21 -3.29
C ARG A 126 -10.28 -10.66 -3.77
N GLY A 127 -9.20 -11.43 -3.87
CA GLY A 127 -9.22 -12.83 -4.22
C GLY A 127 -9.29 -13.13 -5.72
N ILE A 128 -9.34 -14.41 -6.03
CA ILE A 128 -9.39 -14.93 -7.40
C ILE A 128 -10.83 -14.84 -7.93
N ARG A 129 -11.03 -14.07 -8.99
CA ARG A 129 -12.37 -13.83 -9.58
C ARG A 129 -12.65 -14.62 -10.85
N THR A 130 -11.64 -15.26 -11.43
CA THR A 130 -11.77 -16.00 -12.69
C THR A 130 -11.16 -17.39 -12.59
N MET A 131 -11.78 -18.35 -13.23
CA MET A 131 -11.25 -19.72 -13.36
C MET A 131 -10.13 -19.81 -14.40
N ASN A 132 -10.02 -18.83 -15.30
CA ASN A 132 -8.92 -18.77 -16.26
C ASN A 132 -7.62 -18.37 -15.55
N THR A 133 -6.69 -19.29 -15.42
CA THR A 133 -5.43 -19.12 -14.73
C THR A 133 -4.55 -18.01 -15.32
N GLY A 134 -4.56 -17.85 -16.64
CA GLY A 134 -3.78 -16.83 -17.34
C GLY A 134 -4.34 -15.40 -17.24
N ALA A 135 -5.56 -15.22 -16.71
CA ALA A 135 -6.22 -13.92 -16.62
C ALA A 135 -6.56 -13.51 -15.18
N ARG A 136 -5.80 -14.00 -14.19
CA ARG A 136 -6.07 -13.74 -12.76
C ARG A 136 -5.39 -12.47 -12.23
N ALA A 137 -4.29 -12.07 -12.86
CA ALA A 137 -3.51 -10.93 -12.42
C ALA A 137 -4.29 -9.61 -12.55
N PRO A 138 -4.10 -8.64 -11.64
CA PRO A 138 -4.60 -7.30 -11.81
C PRO A 138 -3.91 -6.60 -12.98
N LEU A 139 -4.58 -5.61 -13.57
CA LEU A 139 -3.99 -4.76 -14.60
C LEU A 139 -2.98 -3.81 -13.97
N VAL A 140 -1.76 -3.76 -14.50
CA VAL A 140 -0.72 -2.86 -14.02
C VAL A 140 -0.51 -1.73 -15.03
N ILE A 141 -0.57 -0.49 -14.54
CA ILE A 141 -0.40 0.72 -15.35
C ILE A 141 0.64 1.60 -14.68
N VAL A 142 1.72 1.86 -15.40
CA VAL A 142 2.83 2.71 -14.98
C VAL A 142 2.83 3.96 -15.85
N ASP A 143 2.62 5.12 -15.26
CA ASP A 143 2.56 6.42 -15.97
C ASP A 143 1.65 6.37 -17.21
N ASN A 144 0.45 5.85 -17.06
CA ASN A 144 -0.58 5.64 -18.09
C ASN A 144 -0.25 4.58 -19.17
N MET A 145 0.81 3.81 -18.99
CA MET A 145 1.16 2.70 -19.89
C MET A 145 1.07 1.38 -19.17
N GLU A 146 0.54 0.34 -19.82
CA GLU A 146 0.56 -1.01 -19.29
C GLU A 146 1.98 -1.55 -19.29
N ARG A 147 2.43 -2.00 -18.11
CA ARG A 147 3.74 -2.58 -17.90
C ARG A 147 3.69 -3.69 -16.86
N ASP A 148 4.72 -4.51 -16.84
CA ASP A 148 4.95 -5.50 -15.79
C ASP A 148 5.67 -4.86 -14.60
N LEU A 149 5.22 -5.17 -13.37
CA LEU A 149 5.85 -4.72 -12.15
C LEU A 149 7.22 -5.33 -11.90
N SER A 150 7.51 -6.49 -12.48
CA SER A 150 8.78 -7.22 -12.29
C SER A 150 10.00 -6.44 -12.74
N PHE A 151 9.80 -5.47 -13.65
CA PHE A 151 10.86 -4.61 -14.19
C PHE A 151 10.94 -3.24 -13.53
N LEU A 152 10.15 -3.02 -12.47
CA LEU A 152 10.12 -1.75 -11.75
C LEU A 152 10.89 -1.84 -10.44
N ASP A 153 11.77 -0.87 -10.25
CA ASP A 153 12.43 -0.64 -8.98
C ASP A 153 11.54 0.23 -8.07
N ALA A 154 11.66 0.08 -6.75
CA ALA A 154 10.92 0.90 -5.78
C ALA A 154 11.39 2.37 -5.74
N PHE A 155 12.62 2.64 -6.15
CA PHE A 155 13.25 3.96 -6.03
C PHE A 155 12.58 5.08 -6.83
N PRO A 156 12.24 4.88 -8.14
CA PRO A 156 11.60 5.91 -8.95
C PRO A 156 10.11 6.09 -8.64
N ILE A 157 9.52 5.28 -7.77
CA ILE A 157 8.08 5.34 -7.49
C ILE A 157 7.77 6.50 -6.55
N GLU A 158 6.79 7.32 -6.94
CA GLU A 158 6.20 8.36 -6.10
C GLU A 158 5.07 7.78 -5.24
N ASN A 159 4.13 7.11 -5.89
CA ASN A 159 3.02 6.42 -5.22
C ASN A 159 2.48 5.28 -6.07
N ILE A 160 1.82 4.34 -5.39
CA ILE A 160 1.07 3.25 -6.02
C ILE A 160 -0.38 3.34 -5.52
N THR A 161 -1.33 3.38 -6.46
CA THR A 161 -2.76 3.39 -6.16
C THR A 161 -3.37 2.08 -6.64
N ILE A 162 -4.02 1.37 -5.73
CA ILE A 162 -4.71 0.12 -6.03
C ILE A 162 -6.21 0.40 -6.15
N LEU A 163 -6.78 0.12 -7.32
CA LEU A 163 -8.19 0.23 -7.63
C LEU A 163 -8.88 -1.11 -7.39
N LYS A 164 -9.76 -1.16 -6.38
CA LYS A 164 -10.29 -2.44 -5.86
C LYS A 164 -11.71 -2.76 -6.32
N ASP A 165 -12.44 -1.79 -6.84
CA ASP A 165 -13.82 -1.98 -7.24
C ASP A 165 -14.05 -1.71 -8.74
N ALA A 166 -15.22 -2.15 -9.22
CA ALA A 166 -15.58 -2.00 -10.61
C ALA A 166 -15.81 -0.53 -11.02
N ALA A 167 -16.23 0.33 -10.09
CA ALA A 167 -16.41 1.76 -10.37
C ALA A 167 -15.07 2.43 -10.65
N ALA A 168 -14.03 2.10 -9.87
CA ALA A 168 -12.68 2.61 -10.07
C ALA A 168 -12.03 2.09 -11.35
N THR A 169 -12.33 0.84 -11.74
CA THR A 169 -11.69 0.19 -12.90
C THR A 169 -12.52 0.23 -14.18
N ALA A 170 -13.74 0.79 -14.15
CA ALA A 170 -14.67 0.81 -15.30
C ALA A 170 -14.04 1.38 -16.59
N ILE A 171 -13.17 2.37 -16.45
CA ILE A 171 -12.49 3.03 -17.57
C ILE A 171 -11.53 2.10 -18.33
N TYR A 172 -11.05 1.03 -17.67
CA TYR A 172 -10.17 0.03 -18.27
C TYR A 172 -10.94 -1.14 -18.90
N GLY A 173 -12.26 -1.09 -18.82
CA GLY A 173 -13.14 -2.12 -19.37
C GLY A 173 -12.87 -3.52 -18.79
N MET A 174 -12.95 -4.54 -19.63
CA MET A 174 -12.76 -5.94 -19.21
C MET A 174 -11.36 -6.23 -18.65
N ARG A 175 -10.36 -5.48 -19.06
CA ARG A 175 -8.98 -5.64 -18.56
C ARG A 175 -8.84 -5.28 -17.08
N GLY A 176 -9.67 -4.36 -16.58
CA GLY A 176 -9.73 -3.96 -15.18
C GLY A 176 -10.61 -4.86 -14.30
N ALA A 177 -11.13 -5.99 -14.82
CA ALA A 177 -12.07 -6.85 -14.08
C ALA A 177 -11.50 -7.43 -12.78
N ASN A 178 -10.19 -7.69 -12.72
CA ASN A 178 -9.51 -8.19 -11.52
C ASN A 178 -8.93 -7.08 -10.64
N GLY A 179 -9.30 -5.83 -10.90
CA GLY A 179 -8.69 -4.66 -10.28
C GLY A 179 -7.53 -4.09 -11.10
N ALA A 180 -7.03 -2.92 -10.69
CA ALA A 180 -5.90 -2.30 -11.34
C ALA A 180 -4.93 -1.70 -10.32
N ILE A 181 -3.65 -1.71 -10.68
CA ILE A 181 -2.55 -1.12 -9.93
C ILE A 181 -1.99 0.03 -10.75
N LEU A 182 -2.15 1.25 -10.25
CA LEU A 182 -1.62 2.46 -10.88
C LEU A 182 -0.32 2.82 -10.19
N VAL A 183 0.77 2.89 -10.95
CA VAL A 183 2.08 3.32 -10.47
C VAL A 183 2.37 4.69 -11.06
N THR A 184 2.66 5.65 -10.20
CA THR A 184 3.11 6.97 -10.59
C THR A 184 4.58 7.11 -10.24
N THR A 185 5.41 7.46 -11.22
CA THR A 185 6.83 7.67 -10.98
C THR A 185 7.14 9.12 -10.64
N LYS A 186 8.24 9.32 -9.91
CA LYS A 186 8.76 10.64 -9.55
C LYS A 186 9.12 11.41 -10.81
N ARG A 187 8.62 12.63 -10.93
CA ARG A 187 8.93 13.52 -12.06
C ARG A 187 10.03 14.49 -11.68
N GLY A 188 10.89 14.80 -12.62
CA GLY A 188 11.87 15.85 -12.45
C GLY A 188 11.20 17.22 -12.26
N SER A 189 11.72 18.04 -11.35
CA SER A 189 11.30 19.42 -11.14
C SER A 189 12.38 20.38 -11.64
N ALA A 190 11.96 21.55 -12.16
CA ALA A 190 12.88 22.61 -12.50
C ALA A 190 13.51 23.19 -11.23
N GLY A 191 14.82 23.31 -11.17
CA GLY A 191 15.53 23.83 -10.00
C GLY A 191 17.00 23.38 -9.92
N LYS A 192 17.55 23.38 -8.71
CA LYS A 192 18.90 22.90 -8.45
C LYS A 192 18.98 21.38 -8.66
N THR A 193 20.06 20.93 -9.30
CA THR A 193 20.34 19.51 -9.48
C THR A 193 20.57 18.85 -8.10
N ASN A 194 19.75 17.87 -7.77
CA ASN A 194 19.94 17.01 -6.61
C ASN A 194 20.46 15.65 -7.07
N ILE A 195 21.56 15.22 -6.48
CA ILE A 195 22.14 13.90 -6.72
C ILE A 195 21.97 13.07 -5.44
N HIS A 196 21.16 12.01 -5.52
CA HIS A 196 21.02 11.02 -4.46
C HIS A 196 21.75 9.75 -4.87
N PHE A 197 22.61 9.27 -3.99
CA PHE A 197 23.26 7.98 -4.12
C PHE A 197 22.86 7.10 -2.95
N THR A 198 22.27 5.96 -3.24
CA THR A 198 21.89 4.95 -2.24
C THR A 198 22.50 3.62 -2.65
N GLN A 199 23.14 2.94 -1.71
CA GLN A 199 23.67 1.61 -1.89
C GLN A 199 23.13 0.69 -0.82
N GLU A 200 22.49 -0.40 -1.23
CA GLU A 200 21.98 -1.43 -0.34
C GLU A 200 22.69 -2.74 -0.60
N VAL A 201 23.04 -3.44 0.45
CA VAL A 201 23.65 -4.77 0.37
C VAL A 201 22.81 -5.71 1.21
N GLY A 202 22.20 -6.69 0.55
CA GLY A 202 21.35 -7.69 1.20
C GLY A 202 21.88 -9.09 0.96
N PHE A 203 21.74 -9.96 1.97
CA PHE A 203 22.04 -11.38 1.86
C PHE A 203 20.74 -12.16 2.05
N GLN A 204 20.37 -12.96 1.06
CA GLN A 204 19.25 -13.88 1.16
C GLN A 204 19.77 -15.29 1.50
N MET A 205 19.16 -15.90 2.50
CA MET A 205 19.44 -17.28 2.88
C MET A 205 18.12 -18.04 3.03
N LEU A 206 18.14 -19.32 2.65
CA LEU A 206 17.01 -20.21 2.92
C LEU A 206 16.85 -20.38 4.43
N SER A 207 15.70 -19.98 4.97
CA SER A 207 15.37 -20.18 6.38
C SER A 207 15.07 -21.66 6.71
N ASN A 208 14.52 -22.38 5.74
CA ASN A 208 14.22 -23.78 5.87
C ASN A 208 14.55 -24.52 4.57
N LYS A 209 15.47 -25.45 4.64
CA LYS A 209 15.84 -26.29 3.51
C LYS A 209 15.01 -27.56 3.55
N MET A 210 14.23 -27.81 2.52
CA MET A 210 13.60 -29.13 2.37
C MET A 210 14.70 -30.18 2.19
N GLU A 211 14.77 -31.08 3.16
CA GLU A 211 15.62 -32.27 3.01
C GLU A 211 14.90 -33.28 2.13
N ASN A 212 15.51 -33.62 1.01
CA ASN A 212 15.00 -34.69 0.17
C ASN A 212 15.11 -36.00 0.94
N GLN A 213 14.04 -36.75 1.01
CA GLN A 213 14.08 -38.10 1.57
C GLN A 213 14.97 -38.97 0.70
N ASN A 214 15.81 -39.75 1.36
CA ASN A 214 16.55 -40.80 0.66
C ASN A 214 15.58 -41.90 0.15
N SER A 215 16.04 -42.70 -0.82
CA SER A 215 15.23 -43.76 -1.44
C SER A 215 14.65 -44.75 -0.46
N TYR A 216 15.37 -45.04 0.61
CA TYR A 216 14.90 -45.91 1.70
C TYR A 216 13.70 -45.34 2.42
N ASN A 217 13.79 -44.12 2.92
CA ASN A 217 12.68 -43.45 3.61
C ASN A 217 11.47 -43.23 2.71
N MET A 218 11.70 -42.93 1.44
CA MET A 218 10.64 -42.77 0.45
C MET A 218 9.88 -44.08 0.21
N ALA A 219 10.60 -45.19 0.07
CA ALA A 219 9.99 -46.50 -0.09
C ALA A 219 9.15 -46.91 1.13
N LEU A 220 9.67 -46.70 2.35
CA LEU A 220 8.92 -46.94 3.60
C LEU A 220 7.66 -46.08 3.68
N THR A 221 7.77 -44.77 3.36
CA THR A 221 6.64 -43.87 3.44
C THR A 221 5.54 -44.26 2.44
N ARG A 222 5.93 -44.63 1.20
CA ARG A 222 4.96 -45.09 0.19
C ARG A 222 4.28 -46.39 0.56
N ASN A 223 4.99 -47.35 1.12
CA ASN A 223 4.39 -48.58 1.60
C ASN A 223 3.42 -48.33 2.77
N ARG A 224 3.76 -47.39 3.66
CA ARG A 224 2.89 -47.01 4.76
C ARG A 224 1.59 -46.33 4.27
N VAL A 225 1.68 -45.46 3.25
CA VAL A 225 0.50 -44.84 2.63
C VAL A 225 -0.38 -45.92 2.00
N LYS A 226 0.20 -46.87 1.21
CA LYS A 226 -0.52 -47.97 0.61
C LYS A 226 -1.21 -48.86 1.67
N TYR A 227 -0.54 -49.14 2.74
CA TYR A 227 -1.14 -49.88 3.84
C TYR A 227 -2.34 -49.15 4.47
N LEU A 228 -2.24 -47.85 4.69
CA LEU A 228 -3.35 -47.05 5.20
C LEU A 228 -4.54 -46.98 4.25
N ASP A 229 -4.30 -47.05 2.94
CA ASP A 229 -5.30 -47.11 1.88
C ASP A 229 -5.87 -48.51 1.69
N GLY A 230 -5.45 -49.52 2.48
CA GLY A 230 -5.87 -50.92 2.35
C GLY A 230 -5.38 -51.60 1.07
N GLN A 231 -4.27 -51.11 0.49
CA GLN A 231 -3.65 -51.64 -0.71
C GLN A 231 -2.38 -52.40 -0.40
N ASP A 232 -1.97 -53.28 -1.31
CA ASP A 232 -0.71 -54.01 -1.17
C ASP A 232 0.51 -53.07 -1.24
N PRO A 233 1.61 -53.44 -0.55
CA PRO A 233 2.82 -52.63 -0.53
C PRO A 233 3.43 -52.52 -1.92
N MET A 234 3.91 -51.31 -2.27
CA MET A 234 4.50 -51.01 -3.57
C MET A 234 5.92 -51.57 -3.71
N TYR A 235 6.67 -51.62 -2.61
CA TYR A 235 8.06 -52.09 -2.58
C TYR A 235 8.14 -53.32 -1.66
N THR A 236 8.89 -54.36 -2.11
CA THR A 236 9.18 -55.54 -1.30
C THR A 236 10.23 -55.23 -0.22
N ASP A 237 10.27 -56.04 0.80
CA ASP A 237 11.29 -55.90 1.87
C ASP A 237 12.71 -56.01 1.35
N GLU A 238 12.95 -56.89 0.34
CA GLU A 238 14.24 -57.02 -0.33
C GLU A 238 14.63 -55.72 -1.05
N GLN A 239 13.71 -55.05 -1.74
CA GLN A 239 13.94 -53.77 -2.40
C GLN A 239 14.24 -52.65 -1.38
N ILE A 240 13.53 -52.63 -0.25
CA ILE A 240 13.76 -51.66 0.80
C ILE A 240 15.16 -51.84 1.41
N GLU A 241 15.56 -53.10 1.68
CA GLU A 241 16.89 -53.41 2.21
C GLU A 241 17.99 -53.06 1.22
N MET A 242 17.75 -53.20 -0.09
CA MET A 242 18.67 -52.74 -1.12
C MET A 242 18.86 -51.22 -1.07
N TYR A 243 17.79 -50.42 -0.94
CA TYR A 243 17.88 -48.96 -0.81
C TYR A 243 18.57 -48.51 0.48
N ARG A 244 18.58 -49.34 1.52
CA ARG A 244 19.26 -49.07 2.78
C ARG A 244 20.80 -49.17 2.66
N ARG A 245 21.28 -49.98 1.74
CA ARG A 245 22.72 -50.26 1.55
C ARG A 245 23.42 -49.28 0.62
N VAL A 246 22.68 -48.49 -0.13
CA VAL A 246 23.16 -47.44 -1.02
C VAL A 246 23.10 -46.09 -0.33
#